data_9aa60c6f66c3af3b1ff997661501fe16
#
_entry.id   9aa60c6f66c3af3b1ff997661501fe16
#
_cell.length_a   1.000
_cell.length_b   1.000
_cell.length_c   1.000
_cell.angle_alpha   90.00
_cell.angle_beta   90.00
_cell.angle_gamma   90.00
#
_symmetry.space_group_name_H-M   'P 1'
#
loop_
_entity.id
_entity.type
_entity.pdbx_description
1 polymer ?
#
loop_
_entity_poly.entity_id
_entity_poly.type
_entity_poly.pdbx_seq_one_letter_code
_entity_poly.pdbx_strand_id
1 'polypeptide(L)'
;MRSPYGVPRNPFDPAYIPGGSSSGSAVAVAAGLASFALGTDTAGSGRVPAAFNNIVGLKPTRGLLSTRGVVPACHSLDCVSIFALSVADAAIVFDCALGFDAEDPYSRRMPAGFGAFGAVPARFSVGVPRPGQREFFGNSEAARLFEAAIARLAALGGDIVEIDFAPFSEAAALVYGGPWLAERRAAIDAAIAGRRELLHPVTRRVVAASDGLPAAEVFRGQELLATLAQETETVWRRIDMLLVPTTGTIYRIAEVEADPLALNATLGHYTNFANLLDLSAIAVPNGVQSNGLPAGVCLIAPAFHDPLLAAVGAAFQRQGGLPLGATGATLPPIEVTPAPVPYPYLPIAVVGAHLEGQKLNGELLALGARLRRAVRTAPDYRLYALADGRRPGLVRDPGAGTAIEAEIWDVPVAAIGAFLASVTPPLGLGTIALEDGSAVSGFLCEAYAVEGAREISEFGGWRAWRSSRQEGR
;
A
#
# COMPACT_ATOMS: atom_id res chain seq x y z
N MET A 1 13.49 7.97 -24.19
CA MET A 1 14.48 8.70 -23.36
C MET A 1 15.20 9.81 -24.12
N ARG A 2 14.49 10.61 -24.85
CA ARG A 2 15.08 11.70 -25.61
C ARG A 2 14.41 13.01 -25.19
N SER A 3 15.20 13.96 -24.71
CA SER A 3 14.73 15.29 -24.35
C SER A 3 15.54 16.34 -25.10
N PRO A 4 15.09 17.60 -25.20
CA PRO A 4 15.90 18.68 -25.78
C PRO A 4 17.20 18.93 -25.00
N TYR A 5 17.32 18.43 -23.78
CA TYR A 5 18.49 18.56 -22.92
C TYR A 5 19.47 17.37 -23.00
N GLY A 6 19.20 16.39 -23.89
CA GLY A 6 20.00 15.19 -24.04
C GLY A 6 19.38 13.96 -23.37
N VAL A 7 20.17 12.90 -23.25
CA VAL A 7 19.80 11.62 -22.66
C VAL A 7 20.51 11.48 -21.31
N PRO A 8 19.78 11.50 -20.17
CA PRO A 8 20.40 11.23 -18.88
C PRO A 8 20.90 9.77 -18.85
N ARG A 9 22.04 9.56 -18.23
CA ARG A 9 22.72 8.28 -18.12
C ARG A 9 22.61 7.74 -16.70
N ASN A 10 22.58 6.41 -16.58
CA ASN A 10 22.62 5.79 -15.25
C ASN A 10 23.99 6.08 -14.58
N PRO A 11 24.01 6.59 -13.34
CA PRO A 11 25.27 6.95 -12.66
C PRO A 11 26.12 5.74 -12.26
N PHE A 12 25.57 4.52 -12.26
CA PHE A 12 26.29 3.28 -11.97
C PHE A 12 26.94 2.69 -13.23
N ASP A 13 26.25 2.72 -14.37
CA ASP A 13 26.77 2.34 -15.68
C ASP A 13 26.09 3.18 -16.78
N PRO A 14 26.83 4.06 -17.47
CA PRO A 14 26.28 4.94 -18.48
C PRO A 14 25.75 4.26 -19.74
N ALA A 15 25.98 2.96 -19.91
CA ALA A 15 25.41 2.17 -21.00
C ALA A 15 23.93 1.79 -20.73
N TYR A 16 23.49 1.87 -19.48
CA TYR A 16 22.14 1.51 -19.06
C TYR A 16 21.22 2.73 -18.90
N ILE A 17 19.92 2.45 -18.99
CA ILE A 17 18.90 3.46 -18.75
C ILE A 17 18.85 3.84 -17.26
N PRO A 18 18.64 5.12 -16.92
CA PRO A 18 18.38 5.54 -15.54
C PRO A 18 16.91 5.36 -15.12
N GLY A 19 16.09 4.67 -15.95
CA GLY A 19 14.65 4.64 -15.78
C GLY A 19 13.98 5.91 -16.32
N GLY A 20 12.65 5.92 -16.28
CA GLY A 20 11.84 7.03 -16.80
C GLY A 20 10.40 7.00 -16.26
N SER A 21 9.68 8.10 -16.52
CA SER A 21 10.04 9.30 -17.29
C SER A 21 10.79 10.39 -16.49
N SER A 22 10.80 10.38 -15.15
CA SER A 22 11.50 11.37 -14.29
C SER A 22 13.00 11.08 -14.17
N SER A 23 13.66 10.78 -15.30
CA SER A 23 15.05 10.33 -15.36
C SER A 23 16.04 11.34 -14.79
N GLY A 24 15.91 12.62 -15.18
CA GLY A 24 16.82 13.69 -14.74
C GLY A 24 16.74 13.95 -13.24
N SER A 25 15.53 13.97 -12.69
CA SER A 25 15.28 14.14 -11.25
C SER A 25 15.97 13.05 -10.43
N ALA A 26 15.79 11.78 -10.84
CA ALA A 26 16.40 10.65 -10.15
C ALA A 26 17.93 10.66 -10.25
N VAL A 27 18.50 10.94 -11.42
CA VAL A 27 19.94 10.99 -11.61
C VAL A 27 20.57 12.14 -10.79
N ALA A 28 19.91 13.32 -10.76
CA ALA A 28 20.41 14.46 -9.99
C ALA A 28 20.51 14.16 -8.49
N VAL A 29 19.50 13.51 -7.92
CA VAL A 29 19.50 13.08 -6.52
C VAL A 29 20.53 11.98 -6.29
N ALA A 30 20.57 10.97 -7.13
CA ALA A 30 21.51 9.86 -7.00
C ALA A 30 22.97 10.28 -7.06
N ALA A 31 23.29 11.27 -7.89
CA ALA A 31 24.62 11.85 -8.03
C ALA A 31 24.97 12.89 -6.94
N GLY A 32 24.07 13.17 -5.99
CA GLY A 32 24.27 14.15 -4.94
C GLY A 32 24.23 15.61 -5.43
N LEU A 33 23.67 15.86 -6.61
CA LEU A 33 23.54 17.22 -7.17
C LEU A 33 22.34 17.98 -6.60
N ALA A 34 21.38 17.25 -6.02
CA ALA A 34 20.22 17.80 -5.34
C ALA A 34 19.89 16.95 -4.11
N SER A 35 19.44 17.57 -3.03
CA SER A 35 19.01 16.88 -1.82
C SER A 35 17.72 16.10 -2.03
N PHE A 36 16.82 16.63 -2.86
CA PHE A 36 15.60 15.99 -3.34
C PHE A 36 15.25 16.54 -4.72
N ALA A 37 14.33 15.85 -5.39
CA ALA A 37 13.75 16.35 -6.63
C ALA A 37 12.28 15.90 -6.72
N LEU A 38 11.48 16.70 -7.42
CA LEU A 38 10.13 16.30 -7.78
C LEU A 38 10.13 15.64 -9.16
N GLY A 39 9.20 14.72 -9.34
CA GLY A 39 8.89 14.10 -10.61
C GLY A 39 7.39 13.84 -10.72
N THR A 40 7.00 13.07 -11.71
CA THR A 40 5.62 12.61 -11.87
C THR A 40 5.57 11.09 -11.89
N ASP A 41 4.50 10.52 -11.39
CA ASP A 41 4.24 9.09 -11.47
C ASP A 41 2.80 8.87 -11.96
N THR A 42 2.65 8.54 -13.22
CA THR A 42 1.36 8.15 -13.81
C THR A 42 1.21 6.64 -13.85
N ALA A 43 2.35 5.93 -14.03
CA ALA A 43 2.40 4.48 -14.20
C ALA A 43 3.72 3.86 -13.69
N GLY A 44 4.47 4.58 -12.84
CA GLY A 44 5.76 4.14 -12.31
C GLY A 44 6.91 5.11 -12.52
N SER A 45 6.67 6.27 -13.15
CA SER A 45 7.71 7.25 -13.49
C SER A 45 8.37 7.92 -12.26
N GLY A 46 7.81 7.78 -11.07
CA GLY A 46 8.40 8.18 -9.78
C GLY A 46 9.12 7.04 -9.07
N ARG A 47 8.88 5.78 -9.46
CA ARG A 47 9.39 4.57 -8.80
C ARG A 47 10.49 3.87 -9.60
N VAL A 48 10.27 3.64 -10.88
CA VAL A 48 11.26 2.97 -11.77
C VAL A 48 12.61 3.69 -11.77
N PRO A 49 12.66 5.03 -11.98
CA PRO A 49 13.94 5.74 -11.91
C PRO A 49 14.61 5.67 -10.52
N ALA A 50 13.82 5.66 -9.45
CA ALA A 50 14.37 5.52 -8.10
C ALA A 50 15.10 4.18 -7.92
N ALA A 51 14.49 3.09 -8.35
CA ALA A 51 15.08 1.76 -8.27
C ALA A 51 16.40 1.63 -9.06
N PHE A 52 16.46 2.23 -10.25
CA PHE A 52 17.65 2.17 -11.11
C PHE A 52 18.79 3.09 -10.67
N ASN A 53 18.51 4.02 -9.78
CA ASN A 53 19.47 5.00 -9.28
C ASN A 53 19.78 4.82 -7.79
N ASN A 54 19.35 3.70 -7.17
CA ASN A 54 19.61 3.39 -5.76
C ASN A 54 19.15 4.49 -4.79
N ILE A 55 17.99 5.09 -5.07
CA ILE A 55 17.38 6.15 -4.26
C ILE A 55 15.94 5.80 -3.90
N VAL A 56 15.34 6.60 -3.05
CA VAL A 56 13.91 6.51 -2.69
C VAL A 56 13.06 7.26 -3.70
N GLY A 57 11.95 6.62 -4.12
CA GLY A 57 10.91 7.24 -4.93
C GLY A 57 9.56 7.11 -4.24
N LEU A 58 9.07 8.19 -3.65
CA LEU A 58 7.76 8.23 -3.01
C LEU A 58 6.70 8.66 -4.01
N LYS A 59 5.75 7.79 -4.29
CA LYS A 59 4.49 8.08 -4.96
C LYS A 59 3.39 8.17 -3.90
N PRO A 60 3.03 9.35 -3.44
CA PRO A 60 2.01 9.48 -2.41
C PRO A 60 0.63 9.07 -2.93
N THR A 61 -0.32 9.00 -2.03
CA THR A 61 -1.74 8.94 -2.38
C THR A 61 -2.07 10.05 -3.36
N ARG A 62 -2.69 9.69 -4.49
CA ARG A 62 -3.05 10.63 -5.54
C ARG A 62 -3.93 11.76 -5.00
N GLY A 63 -3.64 12.99 -5.41
CA GLY A 63 -4.38 14.19 -5.02
C GLY A 63 -4.01 14.78 -3.65
N LEU A 64 -3.07 14.18 -2.90
CA LEU A 64 -2.50 14.81 -1.69
C LEU A 64 -1.50 15.91 -2.02
N LEU A 65 -0.86 15.82 -3.17
CA LEU A 65 -0.08 16.89 -3.79
C LEU A 65 -0.85 17.39 -5.02
N SER A 66 -1.04 18.69 -5.13
CA SER A 66 -1.72 19.27 -6.30
C SER A 66 -0.94 19.00 -7.57
N THR A 67 -1.66 18.67 -8.64
CA THR A 67 -1.11 18.51 -9.99
C THR A 67 -1.27 19.76 -10.85
N ARG A 68 -1.77 20.86 -10.27
CA ARG A 68 -1.91 22.13 -10.96
C ARG A 68 -0.56 22.65 -11.46
N GLY A 69 -0.49 23.01 -12.73
CA GLY A 69 0.76 23.44 -13.38
C GLY A 69 1.66 22.30 -13.87
N VAL A 70 1.32 21.05 -13.59
CA VAL A 70 1.99 19.88 -14.17
C VAL A 70 1.47 19.67 -15.59
N VAL A 71 2.37 19.44 -16.56
CA VAL A 71 1.97 19.02 -17.89
C VAL A 71 1.41 17.60 -17.83
N PRO A 72 0.13 17.39 -18.13
CA PRO A 72 -0.52 16.11 -17.88
C PRO A 72 -0.03 15.03 -18.86
N ALA A 73 0.17 13.83 -18.34
CA ALA A 73 0.31 12.62 -19.16
C ALA A 73 -1.01 11.85 -19.23
N CYS A 74 -1.68 11.68 -18.09
CA CYS A 74 -3.00 11.10 -17.93
C CYS A 74 -3.61 11.71 -16.66
N HIS A 75 -4.40 12.75 -16.82
CA HIS A 75 -4.76 13.69 -15.75
C HIS A 75 -5.39 13.00 -14.55
N SER A 76 -6.26 12.01 -14.81
CA SER A 76 -6.92 11.24 -13.77
C SER A 76 -5.97 10.32 -12.97
N LEU A 77 -4.77 10.03 -13.51
CA LEU A 77 -3.79 9.13 -12.91
C LEU A 77 -2.51 9.83 -12.43
N ASP A 78 -2.25 11.04 -12.93
CA ASP A 78 -1.02 11.76 -12.62
C ASP A 78 -0.87 12.01 -11.12
N CYS A 79 0.33 11.78 -10.63
CA CYS A 79 0.71 12.01 -9.24
C CYS A 79 2.09 12.65 -9.19
N VAL A 80 2.26 13.71 -8.40
CA VAL A 80 3.58 14.25 -8.10
C VAL A 80 4.32 13.25 -7.23
N SER A 81 5.54 12.89 -7.60
CA SER A 81 6.43 11.99 -6.87
C SER A 81 7.66 12.72 -6.35
N ILE A 82 8.24 12.17 -5.29
CA ILE A 82 9.39 12.75 -4.59
C ILE A 82 10.55 11.77 -4.66
N PHE A 83 11.70 12.25 -5.11
CA PHE A 83 12.97 11.55 -5.07
C PHE A 83 13.83 12.10 -3.96
N ALA A 84 14.41 11.23 -3.13
CA ALA A 84 15.36 11.58 -2.09
C ALA A 84 16.34 10.43 -1.85
N LEU A 85 17.43 10.69 -1.15
CA LEU A 85 18.41 9.67 -0.79
C LEU A 85 17.91 8.76 0.34
N SER A 86 17.05 9.28 1.22
CA SER A 86 16.45 8.51 2.31
C SER A 86 14.93 8.62 2.33
N VAL A 87 14.28 7.65 2.95
CA VAL A 87 12.82 7.69 3.18
C VAL A 87 12.45 8.84 4.11
N ALA A 88 13.28 9.14 5.10
CA ALA A 88 13.04 10.25 6.01
C ALA A 88 13.02 11.60 5.27
N ASP A 89 13.98 11.84 4.37
CA ASP A 89 14.01 13.05 3.55
C ASP A 89 12.80 13.14 2.63
N ALA A 90 12.43 12.02 1.98
CA ALA A 90 11.24 11.98 1.13
C ALA A 90 9.96 12.31 1.92
N ALA A 91 9.84 11.82 3.15
CA ALA A 91 8.71 12.08 4.03
C ALA A 91 8.68 13.56 4.49
N ILE A 92 9.82 14.16 4.80
CA ILE A 92 9.91 15.59 5.14
C ILE A 92 9.44 16.46 3.96
N VAL A 93 9.91 16.16 2.75
CA VAL A 93 9.49 16.90 1.55
C VAL A 93 8.00 16.71 1.30
N PHE A 94 7.49 15.49 1.51
CA PHE A 94 6.08 15.20 1.38
C PHE A 94 5.24 16.00 2.39
N ASP A 95 5.62 16.02 3.66
CA ASP A 95 4.94 16.76 4.72
C ASP A 95 4.89 18.27 4.42
N CYS A 96 5.98 18.83 3.93
CA CYS A 96 6.04 20.24 3.52
C CYS A 96 5.16 20.57 2.31
N ALA A 97 4.94 19.61 1.42
CA ALA A 97 4.21 19.80 0.17
C ALA A 97 2.71 19.40 0.25
N LEU A 98 2.33 18.70 1.32
CA LEU A 98 0.94 18.28 1.57
C LEU A 98 -0.02 19.46 1.60
N GLY A 99 -1.13 19.36 0.87
CA GLY A 99 -2.18 20.38 0.95
C GLY A 99 -3.35 20.12 0.01
N PHE A 100 -4.52 20.57 0.43
CA PHE A 100 -5.70 20.58 -0.44
C PHE A 100 -5.67 21.85 -1.30
N ASP A 101 -5.68 21.68 -2.61
CA ASP A 101 -5.79 22.76 -3.59
C ASP A 101 -7.20 22.78 -4.18
N ALA A 102 -7.97 23.82 -3.85
CA ALA A 102 -9.34 23.97 -4.33
C ALA A 102 -9.45 24.24 -5.86
N GLU A 103 -8.33 24.60 -6.50
CA GLU A 103 -8.27 24.84 -7.93
C GLU A 103 -7.82 23.61 -8.74
N ASP A 104 -7.40 22.51 -8.06
CA ASP A 104 -7.11 21.22 -8.68
C ASP A 104 -8.30 20.27 -8.50
N PRO A 105 -9.01 19.87 -9.57
CA PRO A 105 -10.17 18.99 -9.49
C PRO A 105 -9.82 17.59 -8.97
N TYR A 106 -8.56 17.20 -8.98
CA TYR A 106 -8.09 15.91 -8.46
C TYR A 106 -7.49 16.01 -7.05
N SER A 107 -7.39 17.22 -6.48
CA SER A 107 -6.88 17.39 -5.12
C SER A 107 -7.85 16.80 -4.10
N ARG A 108 -7.29 16.15 -3.08
CA ARG A 108 -8.05 15.44 -2.04
C ARG A 108 -7.70 15.97 -0.66
N ARG A 109 -8.71 16.02 0.20
CA ARG A 109 -8.50 16.38 1.62
C ARG A 109 -7.91 15.18 2.36
N MET A 110 -6.95 15.46 3.21
CA MET A 110 -6.37 14.45 4.11
C MET A 110 -7.39 14.02 5.17
N PRO A 111 -7.40 12.73 5.56
CA PRO A 111 -8.09 12.30 6.77
C PRO A 111 -7.56 13.01 8.01
N ALA A 112 -8.40 13.18 9.04
CA ALA A 112 -7.98 13.76 10.30
C ALA A 112 -6.84 12.93 10.92
N GLY A 113 -5.78 13.59 11.38
CA GLY A 113 -4.61 12.94 11.98
C GLY A 113 -3.65 12.32 10.96
N PHE A 114 -3.82 12.55 9.66
CA PHE A 114 -2.87 12.10 8.65
C PHE A 114 -1.55 12.86 8.76
N GLY A 115 -0.44 12.17 8.57
CA GLY A 115 0.90 12.75 8.49
C GLY A 115 1.75 11.96 7.49
N ALA A 116 2.88 12.53 7.11
CA ALA A 116 3.75 11.93 6.10
C ALA A 116 4.57 10.72 6.60
N PHE A 117 4.69 10.54 7.91
CA PHE A 117 5.49 9.47 8.51
C PHE A 117 4.76 8.84 9.71
N GLY A 118 4.74 7.50 9.76
CA GLY A 118 4.12 6.73 10.82
C GLY A 118 5.13 6.04 11.74
N ALA A 119 4.63 5.26 12.70
CA ALA A 119 5.42 4.29 13.43
C ALA A 119 5.40 2.93 12.73
N VAL A 120 6.51 2.19 12.80
CA VAL A 120 6.53 0.79 12.36
C VAL A 120 5.67 -0.03 13.33
N PRO A 121 4.59 -0.69 12.87
CA PRO A 121 3.83 -1.56 13.74
C PRO A 121 4.70 -2.74 14.24
N ALA A 122 4.45 -3.20 15.46
CA ALA A 122 5.16 -4.38 15.98
C ALA A 122 4.91 -5.64 15.12
N ARG A 123 3.76 -5.70 14.46
CA ARG A 123 3.39 -6.71 13.45
C ARG A 123 2.61 -6.05 12.33
N PHE A 124 2.85 -6.48 11.11
CA PHE A 124 2.15 -6.07 9.90
C PHE A 124 2.17 -7.21 8.89
N SER A 125 1.18 -7.27 8.02
CA SER A 125 1.08 -8.30 6.99
C SER A 125 1.54 -7.77 5.63
N VAL A 126 2.38 -8.57 4.95
CA VAL A 126 2.98 -8.22 3.65
C VAL A 126 2.54 -9.22 2.60
N GLY A 127 1.74 -8.78 1.64
CA GLY A 127 1.41 -9.56 0.46
C GLY A 127 2.62 -9.68 -0.48
N VAL A 128 2.86 -10.86 -0.99
CA VAL A 128 3.83 -11.09 -2.07
C VAL A 128 3.17 -11.91 -3.18
N PRO A 129 3.44 -11.66 -4.46
CA PRO A 129 2.94 -12.50 -5.54
C PRO A 129 3.35 -13.96 -5.33
N ARG A 130 2.47 -14.92 -5.66
CA ARG A 130 2.83 -16.34 -5.66
C ARG A 130 4.08 -16.60 -6.51
N PRO A 131 4.92 -17.59 -6.20
CA PRO A 131 6.18 -17.84 -6.93
C PRO A 131 6.00 -17.92 -8.45
N GLY A 132 4.94 -18.57 -8.93
CA GLY A 132 4.62 -18.69 -10.37
C GLY A 132 4.14 -17.41 -11.05
N GLN A 133 3.93 -16.33 -10.29
CA GLN A 133 3.51 -15.01 -10.79
C GLN A 133 4.62 -13.95 -10.63
N ARG A 134 5.81 -14.37 -10.19
CA ARG A 134 6.99 -13.49 -10.03
C ARG A 134 7.77 -13.48 -11.33
N GLU A 135 7.75 -12.35 -12.04
CA GLU A 135 8.38 -12.23 -13.36
C GLU A 135 9.64 -11.35 -13.28
N PHE A 136 10.76 -11.89 -13.70
CA PHE A 136 12.06 -11.22 -13.69
C PHE A 136 12.70 -11.12 -15.09
N PHE A 137 12.00 -11.58 -16.11
CA PHE A 137 12.43 -11.48 -17.52
C PHE A 137 13.86 -12.01 -17.75
N GLY A 138 14.18 -13.13 -17.11
CA GLY A 138 15.49 -13.78 -17.20
C GLY A 138 16.56 -13.21 -16.25
N ASN A 139 16.28 -12.21 -15.44
CA ASN A 139 17.23 -11.65 -14.48
C ASN A 139 17.19 -12.41 -13.13
N SER A 140 17.99 -13.45 -13.04
CA SER A 140 18.06 -14.31 -11.84
C SER A 140 18.62 -13.58 -10.60
N GLU A 141 19.45 -12.54 -10.79
CA GLU A 141 19.96 -11.76 -9.66
C GLU A 141 18.88 -10.85 -9.06
N ALA A 142 18.04 -10.25 -9.90
CA ALA A 142 16.89 -9.50 -9.43
C ALA A 142 15.93 -10.42 -8.65
N ALA A 143 15.72 -11.67 -9.11
CA ALA A 143 14.93 -12.66 -8.39
C ALA A 143 15.54 -12.98 -7.01
N ARG A 144 16.83 -13.24 -6.93
CA ARG A 144 17.52 -13.49 -5.66
C ARG A 144 17.45 -12.31 -4.70
N LEU A 145 17.60 -11.10 -5.21
CA LEU A 145 17.47 -9.87 -4.40
C LEU A 145 16.05 -9.68 -3.89
N PHE A 146 15.04 -10.07 -4.67
CA PHE A 146 13.66 -10.00 -4.23
C PHE A 146 13.37 -10.99 -3.09
N GLU A 147 13.89 -12.23 -3.14
CA GLU A 147 13.78 -13.17 -2.02
C GLU A 147 14.46 -12.62 -0.75
N ALA A 148 15.60 -11.94 -0.90
CA ALA A 148 16.26 -11.27 0.23
C ALA A 148 15.39 -10.11 0.80
N ALA A 149 14.62 -9.41 -0.04
CA ALA A 149 13.69 -8.38 0.43
C ALA A 149 12.54 -8.97 1.24
N ILE A 150 11.98 -10.10 0.81
CA ILE A 150 10.95 -10.83 1.57
C ILE A 150 11.48 -11.21 2.95
N ALA A 151 12.67 -11.82 3.01
CA ALA A 151 13.30 -12.19 4.28
C ALA A 151 13.57 -10.98 5.18
N ARG A 152 13.96 -9.84 4.59
CA ARG A 152 14.19 -8.59 5.32
C ARG A 152 12.90 -8.04 5.95
N LEU A 153 11.78 -8.04 5.24
CA LEU A 153 10.50 -7.61 5.80
C LEU A 153 10.00 -8.57 6.88
N ALA A 154 10.19 -9.88 6.71
CA ALA A 154 9.88 -10.84 7.76
C ALA A 154 10.69 -10.56 9.05
N ALA A 155 11.99 -10.24 8.93
CA ALA A 155 12.84 -9.88 10.06
C ALA A 155 12.43 -8.55 10.74
N LEU A 156 11.71 -7.68 10.04
CA LEU A 156 11.12 -6.44 10.59
C LEU A 156 9.76 -6.65 11.27
N GLY A 157 9.29 -7.89 11.38
CA GLY A 157 7.99 -8.22 12.00
C GLY A 157 6.85 -8.36 10.98
N GLY A 158 7.16 -8.43 9.69
CA GLY A 158 6.17 -8.66 8.64
C GLY A 158 5.75 -10.13 8.53
N ASP A 159 4.45 -10.39 8.63
CA ASP A 159 3.86 -11.68 8.31
C ASP A 159 3.69 -11.80 6.78
N ILE A 160 4.43 -12.70 6.15
CA ILE A 160 4.45 -12.85 4.68
C ILE A 160 3.24 -13.66 4.22
N VAL A 161 2.43 -13.09 3.34
CA VAL A 161 1.21 -13.69 2.80
C VAL A 161 1.33 -13.82 1.28
N GLU A 162 1.30 -15.02 0.74
CA GLU A 162 1.22 -15.21 -0.71
C GLU A 162 -0.16 -14.79 -1.23
N ILE A 163 -0.16 -13.95 -2.25
CA ILE A 163 -1.40 -13.42 -2.86
C ILE A 163 -1.49 -13.78 -4.34
N ASP A 164 -2.70 -13.78 -4.86
CA ASP A 164 -2.92 -13.81 -6.30
C ASP A 164 -2.65 -12.41 -6.89
N PHE A 165 -1.68 -12.33 -7.78
CA PHE A 165 -1.28 -11.07 -8.41
C PHE A 165 -2.02 -10.81 -9.73
N ALA A 166 -2.82 -11.75 -10.24
CA ALA A 166 -3.49 -11.62 -11.53
C ALA A 166 -4.36 -10.35 -11.63
N PRO A 167 -5.23 -9.99 -10.67
CA PRO A 167 -6.04 -8.77 -10.77
C PRO A 167 -5.21 -7.49 -10.86
N PHE A 168 -4.06 -7.43 -10.18
CA PHE A 168 -3.13 -6.30 -10.25
C PHE A 168 -2.46 -6.22 -11.63
N SER A 169 -2.04 -7.37 -12.18
CA SER A 169 -1.42 -7.45 -13.50
C SER A 169 -2.41 -7.09 -14.61
N GLU A 170 -3.66 -7.53 -14.51
CA GLU A 170 -4.72 -7.17 -15.44
C GLU A 170 -5.03 -5.67 -15.40
N ALA A 171 -5.11 -5.08 -14.21
CA ALA A 171 -5.24 -3.63 -14.06
C ALA A 171 -4.05 -2.89 -14.68
N ALA A 172 -2.81 -3.38 -14.48
CA ALA A 172 -1.61 -2.78 -15.08
C ALA A 172 -1.68 -2.72 -16.61
N ALA A 173 -2.26 -3.74 -17.26
CA ALA A 173 -2.39 -3.80 -18.71
C ALA A 173 -3.31 -2.69 -19.28
N LEU A 174 -4.25 -2.17 -18.49
CA LEU A 174 -5.20 -1.13 -18.94
C LEU A 174 -4.54 0.22 -19.22
N VAL A 175 -3.38 0.52 -18.63
CA VAL A 175 -2.69 1.82 -18.86
C VAL A 175 -2.32 2.03 -20.31
N TYR A 176 -1.88 0.98 -21.00
CA TYR A 176 -1.43 1.04 -22.40
C TYR A 176 -2.27 0.18 -23.34
N GLY A 177 -3.08 -0.72 -22.84
CA GLY A 177 -4.02 -1.55 -23.61
C GLY A 177 -5.48 -1.11 -23.51
N GLY A 178 -5.79 -0.14 -22.64
CA GLY A 178 -7.13 0.31 -22.35
C GLY A 178 -7.39 1.78 -22.74
N PRO A 179 -8.53 2.32 -22.28
CA PRO A 179 -9.02 3.64 -22.71
C PRO A 179 -8.18 4.82 -22.17
N TRP A 180 -7.29 4.61 -21.21
CA TRP A 180 -6.40 5.66 -20.69
C TRP A 180 -5.43 6.21 -21.73
N LEU A 181 -5.21 5.48 -22.84
CA LEU A 181 -4.53 6.04 -24.02
C LEU A 181 -5.32 7.18 -24.66
N ALA A 182 -6.66 7.13 -24.64
CA ALA A 182 -7.49 8.21 -25.15
C ALA A 182 -7.42 9.47 -24.26
N GLU A 183 -7.37 9.29 -22.93
CA GLU A 183 -7.13 10.41 -22.00
C GLU A 183 -5.75 11.02 -22.22
N ARG A 184 -4.72 10.21 -22.36
CA ARG A 184 -3.35 10.66 -22.69
C ARG A 184 -3.32 11.44 -24.00
N ARG A 185 -4.04 10.96 -25.02
CA ARG A 185 -4.17 11.67 -26.27
C ARG A 185 -4.83 13.03 -26.10
N ALA A 186 -5.94 13.10 -25.34
CA ALA A 186 -6.65 14.35 -25.12
C ALA A 186 -5.74 15.40 -24.45
N ALA A 187 -4.96 14.99 -23.44
CA ALA A 187 -4.02 15.87 -22.77
C ALA A 187 -2.89 16.35 -23.70
N ILE A 188 -2.30 15.44 -24.46
CA ILE A 188 -1.19 15.76 -25.39
C ILE A 188 -1.68 16.62 -26.54
N ASP A 189 -2.79 16.26 -27.22
CA ASP A 189 -3.33 17.01 -28.35
C ASP A 189 -3.66 18.46 -27.97
N ALA A 190 -4.17 18.69 -26.75
CA ALA A 190 -4.41 20.02 -26.21
C ALA A 190 -3.09 20.81 -26.05
N ALA A 191 -2.07 20.18 -25.46
CA ALA A 191 -0.77 20.83 -25.19
C ALA A 191 0.00 21.22 -26.46
N ILE A 192 -0.15 20.44 -27.54
CA ILE A 192 0.55 20.70 -28.84
C ILE A 192 -0.36 21.30 -29.92
N ALA A 193 -1.59 21.67 -29.56
CA ALA A 193 -2.59 22.17 -30.52
C ALA A 193 -2.79 21.23 -31.74
N GLY A 194 -2.82 19.92 -31.48
CA GLY A 194 -2.99 18.87 -32.50
C GLY A 194 -1.79 18.59 -33.38
N ARG A 195 -0.68 19.29 -33.21
CA ARG A 195 0.53 19.17 -34.05
C ARG A 195 1.36 17.96 -33.66
N ARG A 196 0.88 16.75 -33.93
CA ARG A 196 1.50 15.47 -33.52
C ARG A 196 2.86 15.20 -34.17
N GLU A 197 3.20 15.90 -35.24
CA GLU A 197 4.53 15.85 -35.85
C GLU A 197 5.65 16.36 -34.92
N LEU A 198 5.30 17.16 -33.91
CA LEU A 198 6.24 17.62 -32.90
C LEU A 198 6.61 16.51 -31.89
N LEU A 199 5.81 15.44 -31.82
CA LEU A 199 6.08 14.34 -30.90
C LEU A 199 7.24 13.46 -31.40
N HIS A 200 8.01 12.96 -30.46
CA HIS A 200 8.95 11.88 -30.72
C HIS A 200 8.22 10.70 -31.41
N PRO A 201 8.80 10.02 -32.42
CA PRO A 201 8.13 8.97 -33.19
C PRO A 201 7.50 7.87 -32.33
N VAL A 202 8.18 7.43 -31.25
CA VAL A 202 7.65 6.42 -30.31
C VAL A 202 6.43 6.95 -29.55
N THR A 203 6.49 8.17 -29.00
CA THR A 203 5.36 8.80 -28.30
C THR A 203 4.17 8.97 -29.24
N ARG A 204 4.42 9.40 -30.50
CA ARG A 204 3.39 9.52 -31.51
C ARG A 204 2.69 8.20 -31.81
N ARG A 205 3.43 7.08 -31.86
CA ARG A 205 2.86 5.74 -32.07
C ARG A 205 1.97 5.35 -30.86
N VAL A 206 2.41 5.63 -29.63
CA VAL A 206 1.60 5.36 -28.42
C VAL A 206 0.30 6.15 -28.42
N VAL A 207 0.37 7.45 -28.75
CA VAL A 207 -0.82 8.31 -28.82
C VAL A 207 -1.76 7.86 -29.93
N ALA A 208 -1.22 7.54 -31.11
CA ALA A 208 -2.00 7.06 -32.25
C ALA A 208 -2.73 5.73 -32.02
N ALA A 209 -2.27 4.91 -31.07
CA ALA A 209 -2.95 3.66 -30.73
C ALA A 209 -4.37 3.86 -30.14
N SER A 210 -4.70 5.09 -29.73
CA SER A 210 -6.07 5.45 -29.29
C SER A 210 -6.92 6.07 -30.40
N ASP A 211 -6.39 6.22 -31.62
CA ASP A 211 -7.16 6.79 -32.73
C ASP A 211 -8.30 5.82 -33.12
N GLY A 212 -9.51 6.35 -33.23
CA GLY A 212 -10.70 5.54 -33.55
C GLY A 212 -11.27 4.73 -32.40
N LEU A 213 -10.74 4.87 -31.18
CA LEU A 213 -11.31 4.20 -30.01
C LEU A 213 -12.76 4.69 -29.77
N PRO A 214 -13.78 3.81 -29.83
CA PRO A 214 -15.16 4.20 -29.56
C PRO A 214 -15.34 4.65 -28.12
N ALA A 215 -16.23 5.64 -27.88
CA ALA A 215 -16.54 6.08 -26.50
C ALA A 215 -17.03 4.93 -25.59
N ALA A 216 -17.70 3.93 -26.14
CA ALA A 216 -18.13 2.75 -25.40
C ALA A 216 -16.96 1.98 -24.75
N GLU A 217 -15.78 1.98 -25.36
CA GLU A 217 -14.61 1.30 -24.80
C GLU A 217 -14.08 2.01 -23.54
N VAL A 218 -14.31 3.32 -23.42
CA VAL A 218 -13.96 4.05 -22.20
C VAL A 218 -14.78 3.53 -21.01
N PHE A 219 -16.08 3.35 -21.21
CA PHE A 219 -16.97 2.84 -20.16
C PHE A 219 -16.71 1.36 -19.83
N ARG A 220 -16.43 0.53 -20.85
CA ARG A 220 -16.03 -0.88 -20.61
C ARG A 220 -14.72 -0.97 -19.83
N GLY A 221 -13.74 -0.14 -20.14
CA GLY A 221 -12.48 -0.10 -19.40
C GLY A 221 -12.66 0.38 -17.95
N GLN A 222 -13.56 1.33 -17.70
CA GLN A 222 -13.90 1.78 -16.34
C GLN A 222 -14.64 0.68 -15.56
N GLU A 223 -15.58 -0.04 -16.19
CA GLU A 223 -16.27 -1.16 -15.58
C GLU A 223 -15.31 -2.30 -15.22
N LEU A 224 -14.42 -2.66 -16.15
CA LEU A 224 -13.37 -3.66 -15.88
C LEU A 224 -12.46 -3.23 -14.73
N LEU A 225 -12.02 -1.97 -14.71
CA LEU A 225 -11.19 -1.47 -13.61
C LEU A 225 -11.94 -1.53 -12.26
N ALA A 226 -13.23 -1.20 -12.23
CA ALA A 226 -14.04 -1.29 -11.02
C ALA A 226 -14.16 -2.75 -10.53
N THR A 227 -14.32 -3.70 -11.44
CA THR A 227 -14.32 -5.14 -11.13
C THR A 227 -12.99 -5.58 -10.52
N LEU A 228 -11.86 -5.21 -11.17
CA LEU A 228 -10.53 -5.55 -10.69
C LEU A 228 -10.22 -4.88 -9.34
N ALA A 229 -10.68 -3.64 -9.13
CA ALA A 229 -10.55 -2.97 -7.84
C ALA A 229 -11.28 -3.74 -6.73
N GLN A 230 -12.50 -4.23 -7.00
CA GLN A 230 -13.26 -5.05 -6.05
C GLN A 230 -12.57 -6.40 -5.77
N GLU A 231 -11.98 -7.03 -6.78
CA GLU A 231 -11.20 -8.25 -6.59
C GLU A 231 -9.97 -8.02 -5.71
N THR A 232 -9.24 -6.91 -5.92
CA THR A 232 -8.08 -6.56 -5.09
C THR A 232 -8.46 -6.22 -3.65
N GLU A 233 -9.70 -5.75 -3.37
CA GLU A 233 -10.19 -5.55 -2.01
C GLU A 233 -10.12 -6.84 -1.17
N THR A 234 -10.34 -8.00 -1.77
CA THR A 234 -10.23 -9.29 -1.07
C THR A 234 -8.80 -9.57 -0.60
N VAL A 235 -7.81 -9.05 -1.32
CA VAL A 235 -6.40 -9.12 -0.95
C VAL A 235 -6.10 -8.13 0.16
N TRP A 236 -6.55 -6.87 0.02
CA TRP A 236 -6.31 -5.81 1.01
C TRP A 236 -6.90 -6.09 2.39
N ARG A 237 -7.95 -6.91 2.47
CA ARG A 237 -8.50 -7.40 3.77
C ARG A 237 -7.54 -8.31 4.52
N ARG A 238 -6.51 -8.86 3.87
CA ARG A 238 -5.57 -9.83 4.43
C ARG A 238 -4.17 -9.28 4.64
N ILE A 239 -3.85 -8.15 4.02
CA ILE A 239 -2.51 -7.57 4.02
C ILE A 239 -2.55 -6.07 4.30
N ASP A 240 -1.50 -5.57 4.94
CA ASP A 240 -1.29 -4.14 5.20
C ASP A 240 -0.61 -3.45 4.02
N MET A 241 0.26 -4.17 3.35
CA MET A 241 0.99 -3.69 2.19
C MET A 241 1.37 -4.83 1.26
N LEU A 242 1.62 -4.49 0.01
CA LEU A 242 2.13 -5.38 -1.02
C LEU A 242 3.61 -5.10 -1.24
N LEU A 243 4.45 -6.13 -1.32
CA LEU A 243 5.83 -6.06 -1.77
C LEU A 243 5.92 -6.64 -3.18
N VAL A 244 6.48 -5.85 -4.09
CA VAL A 244 6.83 -6.29 -5.45
C VAL A 244 8.23 -5.78 -5.83
N PRO A 245 8.91 -6.39 -6.81
CA PRO A 245 10.04 -5.73 -7.45
C PRO A 245 9.57 -4.38 -8.02
N THR A 246 10.40 -3.34 -7.99
CA THR A 246 10.03 -2.12 -8.71
C THR A 246 9.99 -2.40 -10.21
N THR A 247 10.97 -3.16 -10.69
CA THR A 247 11.01 -3.76 -12.02
C THR A 247 11.67 -5.14 -11.93
N GLY A 248 11.30 -6.06 -12.82
CA GLY A 248 11.91 -7.37 -12.88
C GLY A 248 13.33 -7.36 -13.49
N THR A 249 13.69 -6.32 -14.23
CA THR A 249 14.99 -6.22 -14.92
C THR A 249 15.34 -4.78 -15.27
N ILE A 250 16.53 -4.55 -15.81
CA ILE A 250 17.02 -3.28 -16.35
C ILE A 250 17.65 -3.52 -17.72
N TYR A 251 17.56 -2.55 -18.63
CA TYR A 251 18.03 -2.65 -20.01
C TYR A 251 19.11 -1.64 -20.33
N ARG A 252 19.95 -1.97 -21.34
CA ARG A 252 20.86 -1.00 -21.95
C ARG A 252 20.10 0.00 -22.80
N ILE A 253 20.66 1.18 -22.96
CA ILE A 253 20.08 2.25 -23.81
C ILE A 253 19.86 1.71 -25.23
N ALA A 254 20.84 1.02 -25.82
CA ALA A 254 20.74 0.47 -27.17
C ALA A 254 19.62 -0.57 -27.33
N GLU A 255 19.34 -1.38 -26.28
CA GLU A 255 18.25 -2.35 -26.32
C GLU A 255 16.90 -1.64 -26.36
N VAL A 256 16.71 -0.63 -25.49
CA VAL A 256 15.47 0.16 -25.48
C VAL A 256 15.28 0.97 -26.76
N GLU A 257 16.35 1.43 -27.41
CA GLU A 257 16.26 2.08 -28.72
C GLU A 257 15.84 1.11 -29.83
N ALA A 258 16.25 -0.14 -29.75
CA ALA A 258 15.87 -1.19 -30.71
C ALA A 258 14.41 -1.64 -30.56
N ASP A 259 13.92 -1.81 -29.33
CA ASP A 259 12.52 -2.18 -29.05
C ASP A 259 11.90 -1.35 -27.90
N PRO A 260 11.55 -0.09 -28.20
CA PRO A 260 11.12 0.85 -27.17
C PRO A 260 9.73 0.56 -26.58
N LEU A 261 8.87 -0.19 -27.26
CA LEU A 261 7.51 -0.45 -26.77
C LEU A 261 7.47 -1.68 -25.89
N ALA A 262 8.01 -2.82 -26.33
CA ALA A 262 7.96 -4.06 -25.56
C ALA A 262 8.81 -3.94 -24.29
N LEU A 263 10.03 -3.40 -24.38
CA LEU A 263 10.88 -3.26 -23.20
C LEU A 263 10.34 -2.24 -22.19
N ASN A 264 9.67 -1.18 -22.66
CA ASN A 264 9.00 -0.26 -21.76
C ASN A 264 7.79 -0.91 -21.06
N ALA A 265 7.04 -1.76 -21.75
CA ALA A 265 5.94 -2.51 -21.16
C ALA A 265 6.45 -3.46 -20.04
N THR A 266 7.56 -4.16 -20.29
CA THR A 266 8.24 -4.98 -19.29
C THR A 266 8.58 -4.21 -18.01
N LEU A 267 9.12 -2.99 -18.14
CA LEU A 267 9.48 -2.16 -17.00
C LEU A 267 8.27 -1.72 -16.18
N GLY A 268 7.08 -1.62 -16.78
CA GLY A 268 5.84 -1.23 -16.11
C GLY A 268 5.08 -2.36 -15.42
N HIS A 269 5.51 -3.62 -15.54
CA HIS A 269 4.79 -4.80 -15.08
C HIS A 269 4.34 -4.69 -13.61
N TYR A 270 5.22 -4.23 -12.72
CA TYR A 270 4.95 -4.10 -11.30
C TYR A 270 4.51 -2.71 -10.83
N THR A 271 4.42 -1.74 -11.74
CA THR A 271 4.14 -0.34 -11.34
C THR A 271 2.86 0.23 -11.91
N ASN A 272 2.42 -0.22 -13.09
CA ASN A 272 1.34 0.42 -13.84
C ASN A 272 -0.02 0.40 -13.12
N PHE A 273 -0.32 -0.62 -12.32
CA PHE A 273 -1.62 -0.76 -11.65
C PHE A 273 -1.84 0.24 -10.51
N ALA A 274 -0.77 0.76 -9.90
CA ALA A 274 -0.88 1.48 -8.63
C ALA A 274 -1.72 2.77 -8.73
N ASN A 275 -1.60 3.50 -9.84
CA ASN A 275 -2.39 4.74 -10.03
C ASN A 275 -3.83 4.43 -10.43
N LEU A 276 -4.05 3.38 -11.22
CA LEU A 276 -5.39 2.91 -11.60
C LEU A 276 -6.21 2.45 -10.40
N LEU A 277 -5.60 1.69 -9.49
CA LEU A 277 -6.25 1.16 -8.29
C LEU A 277 -6.18 2.10 -7.08
N ASP A 278 -5.83 3.38 -7.29
CA ASP A 278 -5.74 4.41 -6.24
C ASP A 278 -4.86 4.00 -5.04
N LEU A 279 -3.68 3.46 -5.31
CA LEU A 279 -2.74 3.01 -4.28
C LEU A 279 -1.63 4.04 -4.06
N SER A 280 -1.12 4.14 -2.83
CA SER A 280 0.14 4.79 -2.50
C SER A 280 1.31 3.82 -2.67
N ALA A 281 2.51 4.31 -2.92
CA ALA A 281 3.68 3.47 -3.12
C ALA A 281 4.99 4.17 -2.76
N ILE A 282 5.96 3.39 -2.31
CA ILE A 282 7.33 3.85 -2.12
C ILE A 282 8.30 2.82 -2.72
N ALA A 283 9.14 3.28 -3.64
CA ALA A 283 10.28 2.49 -4.10
C ALA A 283 11.46 2.72 -3.17
N VAL A 284 12.08 1.64 -2.73
CA VAL A 284 13.24 1.68 -1.83
C VAL A 284 14.39 0.84 -2.38
N PRO A 285 15.66 1.23 -2.14
CA PRO A 285 16.83 0.44 -2.50
C PRO A 285 16.79 -0.95 -1.84
N ASN A 286 17.10 -1.98 -2.62
CA ASN A 286 17.07 -3.36 -2.11
C ASN A 286 18.44 -4.04 -2.15
N GLY A 287 19.26 -3.77 -3.15
CA GLY A 287 20.56 -4.38 -3.31
C GLY A 287 21.26 -3.97 -4.60
N VAL A 288 22.45 -4.50 -4.80
CA VAL A 288 23.25 -4.29 -6.01
C VAL A 288 23.52 -5.66 -6.64
N GLN A 289 23.35 -5.75 -7.95
CA GLN A 289 23.63 -6.92 -8.75
C GLN A 289 25.15 -7.07 -8.98
N SER A 290 25.62 -8.25 -9.42
CA SER A 290 27.03 -8.51 -9.66
C SER A 290 27.66 -7.60 -10.73
N ASN A 291 26.84 -7.07 -11.63
CA ASN A 291 27.25 -6.09 -12.64
C ASN A 291 27.33 -4.64 -12.11
N GLY A 292 27.11 -4.42 -10.81
CA GLY A 292 27.15 -3.10 -10.18
C GLY A 292 25.85 -2.28 -10.29
N LEU A 293 24.81 -2.79 -10.95
CA LEU A 293 23.54 -2.08 -11.11
C LEU A 293 22.63 -2.27 -9.90
N PRO A 294 21.97 -1.23 -9.42
CA PRO A 294 21.03 -1.33 -8.32
C PRO A 294 19.76 -2.09 -8.70
N ALA A 295 19.11 -2.67 -7.70
CA ALA A 295 17.75 -3.18 -7.76
C ALA A 295 16.95 -2.60 -6.60
N GLY A 296 15.69 -2.21 -6.87
CA GLY A 296 14.76 -1.68 -5.88
C GLY A 296 13.50 -2.53 -5.78
N VAL A 297 12.82 -2.39 -4.66
CA VAL A 297 11.48 -2.94 -4.43
C VAL A 297 10.48 -1.84 -4.16
N CYS A 298 9.21 -2.09 -4.44
CA CYS A 298 8.10 -1.24 -4.08
C CYS A 298 7.32 -1.83 -2.92
N LEU A 299 7.08 -1.03 -1.90
CA LEU A 299 6.03 -1.20 -0.92
C LEU A 299 4.82 -0.41 -1.41
N ILE A 300 3.66 -1.06 -1.48
CA ILE A 300 2.43 -0.47 -2.04
C ILE A 300 1.29 -0.73 -1.05
N ALA A 301 0.40 0.23 -0.86
CA ALA A 301 -0.75 0.09 0.02
C ALA A 301 -1.94 0.92 -0.51
N PRO A 302 -3.15 0.71 -0.01
CA PRO A 302 -4.30 1.55 -0.33
C PRO A 302 -4.03 3.02 -0.07
N ALA A 303 -4.81 3.90 -0.70
CA ALA A 303 -4.73 5.34 -0.48
C ALA A 303 -4.75 5.69 1.01
N PHE A 304 -3.99 6.72 1.39
CA PHE A 304 -3.82 7.22 2.77
C PHE A 304 -3.04 6.30 3.72
N HIS A 305 -2.39 5.23 3.21
CA HIS A 305 -1.46 4.41 3.99
C HIS A 305 0.01 4.87 3.83
N ASP A 306 0.23 6.04 3.25
CA ASP A 306 1.56 6.64 3.06
C ASP A 306 2.42 6.64 4.33
N PRO A 307 1.88 6.97 5.53
CA PRO A 307 2.66 6.97 6.77
C PRO A 307 3.20 5.59 7.15
N LEU A 308 2.43 4.53 6.89
CA LEU A 308 2.86 3.16 7.11
C LEU A 308 3.98 2.76 6.16
N LEU A 309 3.81 3.09 4.86
CA LEU A 309 4.80 2.81 3.84
C LEU A 309 6.13 3.53 4.12
N ALA A 310 6.07 4.79 4.56
CA ALA A 310 7.25 5.57 4.94
C ALA A 310 7.95 4.94 6.15
N ALA A 311 7.22 4.56 7.19
CA ALA A 311 7.79 3.96 8.39
C ALA A 311 8.48 2.62 8.10
N VAL A 312 7.78 1.70 7.44
CA VAL A 312 8.34 0.38 7.08
C VAL A 312 9.45 0.52 6.05
N GLY A 313 9.29 1.41 5.06
CA GLY A 313 10.32 1.69 4.06
C GLY A 313 11.61 2.24 4.66
N ALA A 314 11.53 3.13 5.67
CA ALA A 314 12.70 3.65 6.38
C ALA A 314 13.42 2.54 7.17
N ALA A 315 12.68 1.68 7.86
CA ALA A 315 13.24 0.54 8.57
C ALA A 315 13.91 -0.45 7.59
N PHE A 316 13.26 -0.73 6.47
CA PHE A 316 13.78 -1.58 5.41
C PHE A 316 15.07 -1.02 4.79
N GLN A 317 15.10 0.27 4.45
CA GLN A 317 16.28 0.93 3.90
C GLN A 317 17.45 0.88 4.88
N ARG A 318 17.18 1.15 6.16
CA ARG A 318 18.21 1.12 7.22
C ARG A 318 18.82 -0.27 7.39
N GLN A 319 17.97 -1.30 7.47
CA GLN A 319 18.44 -2.68 7.61
C GLN A 319 19.24 -3.15 6.38
N GLY A 320 18.95 -2.57 5.20
CA GLY A 320 19.67 -2.86 3.96
C GLY A 320 21.12 -2.41 3.96
N GLY A 321 21.45 -1.33 4.68
CA GLY A 321 22.81 -0.83 4.84
C GLY A 321 23.50 -0.38 3.55
N LEU A 322 22.72 -0.11 2.48
CA LEU A 322 23.27 0.29 1.18
C LEU A 322 23.78 1.75 1.21
N PRO A 323 24.78 2.08 0.41
CA PRO A 323 25.14 3.47 0.16
C PRO A 323 23.96 4.26 -0.40
N LEU A 324 23.91 5.56 -0.11
CA LEU A 324 22.87 6.48 -0.58
C LEU A 324 23.14 6.89 -2.03
N GLY A 325 22.29 6.51 -2.96
CA GLY A 325 22.47 6.79 -4.38
C GLY A 325 23.81 6.28 -4.89
N ALA A 326 24.47 7.07 -5.70
CA ALA A 326 25.83 6.87 -6.20
C ALA A 326 26.87 7.75 -5.44
N THR A 327 26.50 8.32 -4.28
CA THR A 327 27.31 9.26 -3.53
C THR A 327 28.40 8.59 -2.68
N GLY A 328 28.26 7.30 -2.39
CA GLY A 328 29.09 6.58 -1.43
C GLY A 328 28.80 6.89 0.05
N ALA A 329 27.93 7.85 0.34
CA ALA A 329 27.52 8.16 1.71
C ALA A 329 26.61 7.05 2.29
N THR A 330 26.57 6.94 3.61
CA THR A 330 25.70 6.01 4.33
C THR A 330 24.58 6.76 5.05
N LEU A 331 23.51 6.07 5.41
CA LEU A 331 22.45 6.63 6.26
C LEU A 331 23.06 7.07 7.60
N PRO A 332 22.79 8.32 8.03
CA PRO A 332 23.23 8.77 9.34
C PRO A 332 22.54 7.97 10.45
N PRO A 333 23.14 7.85 11.65
CA PRO A 333 22.43 7.37 12.82
C PRO A 333 21.20 8.25 13.06
N ILE A 334 20.06 7.65 13.44
CA ILE A 334 18.85 8.44 13.72
C ILE A 334 19.05 9.20 15.02
N GLU A 335 19.08 10.52 14.96
CA GLU A 335 18.94 11.40 16.11
C GLU A 335 17.52 11.98 16.23
N VAL A 336 16.75 11.96 15.15
CA VAL A 336 15.37 12.49 15.11
C VAL A 336 14.42 11.41 14.64
N THR A 337 13.63 10.88 15.55
CA THR A 337 12.45 10.09 15.21
C THR A 337 11.32 11.09 14.95
N PRO A 338 10.74 11.15 13.74
CA PRO A 338 9.50 11.89 13.54
C PRO A 338 8.46 11.44 14.57
N ALA A 339 7.63 12.36 15.06
CA ALA A 339 6.56 12.00 15.98
C ALA A 339 5.69 10.91 15.34
N PRO A 340 5.46 9.76 16.01
CA PRO A 340 4.71 8.69 15.42
C PRO A 340 3.28 9.14 15.15
N VAL A 341 2.85 9.05 13.90
CA VAL A 341 1.44 9.20 13.53
C VAL A 341 0.72 7.93 13.97
N PRO A 342 -0.46 8.02 14.60
CA PRO A 342 -1.22 6.85 14.98
C PRO A 342 -1.42 5.91 13.77
N TYR A 343 -1.27 4.62 14.01
CA TYR A 343 -1.61 3.61 13.01
C TYR A 343 -3.06 3.83 12.56
N PRO A 344 -3.36 3.76 11.25
CA PRO A 344 -4.67 4.14 10.73
C PRO A 344 -5.80 3.21 11.19
N TYR A 345 -5.48 2.15 11.90
CA TYR A 345 -6.42 1.19 12.47
C TYR A 345 -6.26 1.08 13.99
N LEU A 346 -7.36 0.93 14.69
CA LEU A 346 -7.38 0.58 16.10
C LEU A 346 -7.77 -0.89 16.25
N PRO A 347 -6.94 -1.72 16.92
CA PRO A 347 -7.31 -3.10 17.18
C PRO A 347 -8.42 -3.16 18.23
N ILE A 348 -9.50 -3.87 17.92
CA ILE A 348 -10.64 -4.11 18.81
C ILE A 348 -10.85 -5.61 18.96
N ALA A 349 -10.90 -6.08 20.20
CA ALA A 349 -11.28 -7.47 20.50
C ALA A 349 -12.80 -7.63 20.54
N VAL A 350 -13.30 -8.64 19.85
CA VAL A 350 -14.70 -9.05 19.88
C VAL A 350 -14.82 -10.50 20.33
N VAL A 351 -15.86 -10.83 21.09
CA VAL A 351 -16.08 -12.17 21.70
C VAL A 351 -17.46 -12.75 21.38
N GLY A 352 -18.24 -12.10 20.50
CA GLY A 352 -19.64 -12.45 20.33
C GLY A 352 -20.20 -12.28 18.93
N ALA A 353 -21.26 -11.51 18.80
CA ALA A 353 -22.00 -11.36 17.55
C ALA A 353 -21.21 -10.73 16.39
N HIS A 354 -20.10 -10.07 16.68
CA HIS A 354 -19.17 -9.51 15.69
C HIS A 354 -18.04 -10.46 15.25
N LEU A 355 -17.90 -11.65 15.86
CA LEU A 355 -16.97 -12.68 15.39
C LEU A 355 -17.26 -13.03 13.92
N GLU A 356 -16.24 -13.40 13.17
CA GLU A 356 -16.36 -13.80 11.77
C GLU A 356 -17.46 -14.86 11.59
N GLY A 357 -18.33 -14.66 10.60
CA GLY A 357 -19.48 -15.52 10.34
C GLY A 357 -20.66 -15.35 11.29
N GLN A 358 -20.58 -14.49 12.32
CA GLN A 358 -21.70 -14.19 13.20
C GLN A 358 -22.52 -12.99 12.69
N LYS A 359 -23.73 -12.83 13.28
CA LYS A 359 -24.80 -11.96 12.75
C LYS A 359 -24.38 -10.49 12.56
N LEU A 360 -23.54 -9.94 13.43
CA LEU A 360 -23.12 -8.54 13.39
C LEU A 360 -21.72 -8.34 12.76
N ASN A 361 -21.10 -9.40 12.25
CA ASN A 361 -19.81 -9.30 11.58
C ASN A 361 -19.86 -8.33 10.38
N GLY A 362 -20.99 -8.32 9.66
CA GLY A 362 -21.19 -7.39 8.55
C GLY A 362 -21.06 -5.90 8.91
N GLU A 363 -21.30 -5.52 10.17
CA GLU A 363 -21.12 -4.13 10.64
C GLU A 363 -19.63 -3.74 10.65
N LEU A 364 -18.75 -4.64 11.11
CA LEU A 364 -17.30 -4.43 11.05
C LEU A 364 -16.80 -4.35 9.61
N LEU A 365 -17.28 -5.24 8.75
CA LEU A 365 -16.89 -5.25 7.33
C LEU A 365 -17.36 -3.97 6.61
N ALA A 366 -18.56 -3.49 6.91
CA ALA A 366 -19.11 -2.25 6.34
C ALA A 366 -18.31 -1.00 6.75
N LEU A 367 -17.64 -1.04 7.90
CA LEU A 367 -16.74 0.01 8.37
C LEU A 367 -15.33 -0.10 7.77
N GLY A 368 -15.06 -1.09 6.92
CA GLY A 368 -13.73 -1.36 6.38
C GLY A 368 -12.79 -2.02 7.37
N ALA A 369 -13.32 -2.61 8.45
CA ALA A 369 -12.51 -3.37 9.39
C ALA A 369 -12.08 -4.72 8.78
N ARG A 370 -10.91 -5.21 9.24
CA ARG A 370 -10.34 -6.46 8.77
C ARG A 370 -9.96 -7.35 9.96
N LEU A 371 -10.11 -8.65 9.80
CA LEU A 371 -9.69 -9.61 10.81
C LEU A 371 -8.16 -9.65 10.89
N ARG A 372 -7.59 -9.31 12.03
CA ARG A 372 -6.15 -9.40 12.27
C ARG A 372 -5.73 -10.81 12.66
N ARG A 373 -6.39 -11.37 13.67
CA ARG A 373 -6.13 -12.74 14.15
C ARG A 373 -7.23 -13.25 15.10
N ALA A 374 -7.42 -14.56 15.12
CA ALA A 374 -8.13 -15.23 16.21
C ALA A 374 -7.22 -15.38 17.42
N VAL A 375 -7.77 -15.21 18.64
CA VAL A 375 -7.04 -15.23 19.91
C VAL A 375 -7.90 -15.82 21.01
N ARG A 376 -7.32 -15.95 22.20
CA ARG A 376 -8.04 -16.17 23.46
C ARG A 376 -7.72 -15.06 24.45
N THR A 377 -8.69 -14.75 25.32
CA THR A 377 -8.43 -13.87 26.47
C THR A 377 -7.50 -14.57 27.47
N ALA A 378 -6.87 -13.81 28.34
CA ALA A 378 -6.29 -14.36 29.56
C ALA A 378 -7.35 -15.18 30.34
N PRO A 379 -6.95 -16.14 31.21
CA PRO A 379 -7.91 -16.99 31.95
C PRO A 379 -8.64 -16.25 33.08
N ASP A 380 -8.83 -14.95 32.95
CA ASP A 380 -9.42 -14.05 33.95
C ASP A 380 -10.82 -13.56 33.53
N TYR A 381 -11.53 -14.29 32.66
CA TYR A 381 -12.82 -13.81 32.14
C TYR A 381 -13.91 -14.89 32.29
N ARG A 382 -15.15 -14.39 32.47
CA ARG A 382 -16.38 -15.18 32.35
C ARG A 382 -17.24 -14.66 31.23
N LEU A 383 -17.89 -15.59 30.53
CA LEU A 383 -18.78 -15.27 29.42
C LEU A 383 -20.22 -15.64 29.79
N TYR A 384 -21.13 -14.71 29.57
CA TYR A 384 -22.54 -14.88 29.89
C TYR A 384 -23.41 -14.72 28.65
N ALA A 385 -24.48 -15.49 28.52
CA ALA A 385 -25.56 -15.22 27.59
C ALA A 385 -26.51 -14.21 28.23
N LEU A 386 -26.54 -12.97 27.68
CA LEU A 386 -27.43 -11.92 28.20
C LEU A 386 -28.90 -12.27 27.98
N ALA A 387 -29.80 -11.63 28.73
CA ALA A 387 -31.22 -11.94 28.79
C ALA A 387 -31.91 -11.95 27.42
N ASP A 388 -31.43 -11.17 26.44
CA ASP A 388 -31.92 -11.15 25.06
C ASP A 388 -31.53 -12.42 24.25
N GLY A 389 -30.63 -13.24 24.77
CA GLY A 389 -30.09 -14.43 24.13
C GLY A 389 -29.36 -14.19 22.80
N ARG A 390 -29.09 -12.92 22.48
CA ARG A 390 -28.51 -12.48 21.20
C ARG A 390 -27.11 -11.95 21.31
N ARG A 391 -26.71 -11.51 22.52
CA ARG A 391 -25.43 -10.89 22.82
C ARG A 391 -24.75 -11.63 23.98
N PRO A 392 -23.43 -11.88 23.92
CA PRO A 392 -22.68 -12.28 25.09
C PRO A 392 -22.28 -11.08 25.95
N GLY A 393 -22.14 -11.30 27.24
CA GLY A 393 -21.51 -10.39 28.18
C GLY A 393 -20.18 -10.96 28.66
N LEU A 394 -19.06 -10.29 28.38
CA LEU A 394 -17.74 -10.65 28.88
C LEU A 394 -17.47 -9.86 30.17
N VAL A 395 -17.16 -10.52 31.24
CA VAL A 395 -16.83 -9.90 32.53
C VAL A 395 -15.45 -10.39 32.98
N ARG A 396 -14.63 -9.48 33.46
CA ARG A 396 -13.33 -9.84 34.05
C ARG A 396 -13.52 -10.35 35.48
N ASP A 397 -13.02 -11.54 35.74
CA ASP A 397 -13.07 -12.21 37.05
C ASP A 397 -11.71 -12.84 37.38
N PRO A 398 -10.75 -12.02 37.89
CA PRO A 398 -9.40 -12.49 38.19
C PRO A 398 -9.39 -13.63 39.18
N GLY A 399 -8.76 -14.75 38.85
CA GLY A 399 -8.60 -15.92 39.71
C GLY A 399 -9.75 -16.90 39.68
N ALA A 400 -10.90 -16.60 39.03
CA ALA A 400 -12.03 -17.51 38.90
C ALA A 400 -12.60 -17.57 37.45
N GLY A 401 -11.93 -16.92 36.51
CA GLY A 401 -12.29 -16.92 35.09
C GLY A 401 -11.67 -18.06 34.30
N THR A 402 -11.91 -18.04 32.98
CA THR A 402 -11.32 -18.94 32.02
C THR A 402 -10.94 -18.15 30.75
N ALA A 403 -10.12 -18.75 29.88
CA ALA A 403 -9.79 -18.15 28.59
C ALA A 403 -10.97 -18.28 27.61
N ILE A 404 -11.39 -17.18 26.99
CA ILE A 404 -12.54 -17.10 26.09
C ILE A 404 -12.06 -16.85 24.67
N GLU A 405 -12.65 -17.53 23.67
CA GLU A 405 -12.45 -17.29 22.25
C GLU A 405 -12.74 -15.83 21.90
N ALA A 406 -11.82 -15.21 21.19
CA ALA A 406 -11.93 -13.82 20.75
C ALA A 406 -11.28 -13.63 19.37
N GLU A 407 -11.62 -12.55 18.72
CA GLU A 407 -10.95 -12.10 17.49
C GLU A 407 -10.53 -10.65 17.65
N ILE A 408 -9.34 -10.33 17.13
CA ILE A 408 -8.88 -8.95 17.02
C ILE A 408 -9.17 -8.47 15.60
N TRP A 409 -9.94 -7.40 15.54
CA TRP A 409 -10.27 -6.71 14.29
C TRP A 409 -9.60 -5.36 14.25
N ASP A 410 -8.94 -5.04 13.13
CA ASP A 410 -8.40 -3.73 12.84
C ASP A 410 -9.50 -2.84 12.29
N VAL A 411 -9.99 -1.92 13.10
CA VAL A 411 -11.03 -0.96 12.72
C VAL A 411 -10.39 0.36 12.31
N PRO A 412 -10.69 0.91 11.12
CA PRO A 412 -10.16 2.21 10.71
C PRO A 412 -10.42 3.28 11.77
N VAL A 413 -9.41 4.05 12.15
CA VAL A 413 -9.53 5.11 13.18
C VAL A 413 -10.65 6.09 12.83
N ALA A 414 -10.82 6.41 11.56
CA ALA A 414 -11.90 7.27 11.08
C ALA A 414 -13.31 6.69 11.31
N ALA A 415 -13.45 5.37 11.43
CA ALA A 415 -14.71 4.66 11.63
C ALA A 415 -15.01 4.35 13.10
N ILE A 416 -14.03 4.50 14.00
CA ILE A 416 -14.18 4.14 15.42
C ILE A 416 -15.34 4.87 16.08
N GLY A 417 -15.53 6.16 15.81
CA GLY A 417 -16.64 6.93 16.39
C GLY A 417 -18.01 6.37 16.01
N ALA A 418 -18.20 6.00 14.74
CA ALA A 418 -19.43 5.36 14.27
C ALA A 418 -19.64 3.98 14.89
N PHE A 419 -18.56 3.19 15.01
CA PHE A 419 -18.62 1.88 15.65
C PHE A 419 -18.99 1.97 17.14
N LEU A 420 -18.36 2.89 17.90
CA LEU A 420 -18.67 3.08 19.32
C LEU A 420 -20.13 3.57 19.53
N ALA A 421 -20.66 4.39 18.64
CA ALA A 421 -22.05 4.83 18.70
C ALA A 421 -23.07 3.69 18.50
N SER A 422 -22.67 2.59 17.84
CA SER A 422 -23.51 1.39 17.69
C SER A 422 -23.53 0.49 18.91
N VAL A 423 -22.55 0.64 19.82
CA VAL A 423 -22.46 -0.15 21.04
C VAL A 423 -23.43 0.36 22.08
N THR A 424 -24.41 -0.47 22.41
CA THR A 424 -25.47 -0.11 23.37
C THR A 424 -25.24 -0.78 24.72
N PRO A 425 -25.68 -0.14 25.82
CA PRO A 425 -25.68 -0.79 27.13
C PRO A 425 -26.30 -2.19 27.07
N PRO A 426 -25.84 -3.15 27.87
CA PRO A 426 -24.88 -3.02 28.97
C PRO A 426 -23.42 -3.22 28.55
N LEU A 427 -23.12 -3.18 27.24
CA LEU A 427 -21.75 -3.31 26.75
C LEU A 427 -21.06 -1.96 26.72
N GLY A 428 -19.78 -1.95 27.10
CA GLY A 428 -18.91 -0.79 27.07
C GLY A 428 -17.52 -1.17 26.60
N LEU A 429 -16.73 -0.18 26.18
CA LEU A 429 -15.34 -0.40 25.79
C LEU A 429 -14.44 -0.45 27.03
N GLY A 430 -13.58 -1.45 27.09
CA GLY A 430 -12.57 -1.61 28.12
C GLY A 430 -11.31 -2.27 27.60
N THR A 431 -10.41 -2.64 28.49
CA THR A 431 -9.17 -3.34 28.15
C THR A 431 -9.32 -4.83 28.40
N ILE A 432 -9.08 -5.65 27.38
CA ILE A 432 -9.08 -7.11 27.44
C ILE A 432 -7.63 -7.59 27.44
N ALA A 433 -7.25 -8.34 28.48
CA ALA A 433 -5.98 -9.03 28.54
C ALA A 433 -6.06 -10.33 27.71
N LEU A 434 -5.01 -10.66 26.98
CA LEU A 434 -4.92 -11.83 26.12
C LEU A 434 -4.01 -12.90 26.74
N GLU A 435 -4.12 -14.13 26.27
CA GLU A 435 -3.32 -15.26 26.76
C GLU A 435 -1.81 -15.10 26.48
N ASP A 436 -1.43 -14.30 25.49
CA ASP A 436 -0.03 -13.99 25.16
C ASP A 436 0.57 -12.86 26.03
N GLY A 437 -0.16 -12.37 27.04
CA GLY A 437 0.24 -11.30 27.94
C GLY A 437 0.03 -9.89 27.37
N SER A 438 -0.39 -9.75 26.14
CA SER A 438 -0.76 -8.46 25.55
C SER A 438 -2.15 -8.02 26.00
N ALA A 439 -2.50 -6.75 25.74
CA ALA A 439 -3.81 -6.20 26.05
C ALA A 439 -4.33 -5.40 24.84
N VAL A 440 -5.64 -5.42 24.64
CA VAL A 440 -6.30 -4.74 23.52
C VAL A 440 -7.65 -4.15 23.98
N SER A 441 -8.08 -3.07 23.34
CA SER A 441 -9.43 -2.53 23.55
C SER A 441 -10.49 -3.53 23.08
N GLY A 442 -11.59 -3.66 23.81
CA GLY A 442 -12.68 -4.57 23.42
C GLY A 442 -13.90 -4.41 24.31
N PHE A 443 -14.94 -5.21 24.07
CA PHE A 443 -16.20 -5.04 24.75
C PHE A 443 -16.25 -5.84 26.06
N LEU A 444 -16.52 -5.13 27.14
CA LEU A 444 -16.86 -5.68 28.45
C LEU A 444 -18.34 -5.44 28.76
N CYS A 445 -18.90 -6.23 29.63
CA CYS A 445 -20.27 -6.11 30.10
C CYS A 445 -20.32 -5.53 31.52
N GLU A 446 -21.26 -4.63 31.74
CA GLU A 446 -21.53 -4.12 33.08
C GLU A 446 -22.07 -5.23 34.02
N ALA A 447 -21.64 -5.22 35.29
CA ALA A 447 -21.91 -6.30 36.23
C ALA A 447 -23.40 -6.55 36.46
N TYR A 448 -24.23 -5.49 36.49
CA TYR A 448 -25.68 -5.63 36.71
C TYR A 448 -26.38 -6.49 35.65
N ALA A 449 -25.86 -6.54 34.44
CA ALA A 449 -26.53 -7.23 33.32
C ALA A 449 -26.24 -8.74 33.29
N VAL A 450 -25.30 -9.20 34.09
CA VAL A 450 -25.01 -10.64 34.23
C VAL A 450 -25.66 -11.25 35.45
N GLU A 451 -26.30 -10.44 36.30
CA GLU A 451 -27.08 -10.95 37.44
C GLU A 451 -28.26 -11.80 36.89
N GLY A 452 -28.29 -13.08 37.28
CA GLY A 452 -29.27 -14.06 36.76
C GLY A 452 -29.08 -14.49 35.32
N ALA A 453 -28.07 -13.99 34.60
CA ALA A 453 -27.74 -14.45 33.26
C ALA A 453 -27.05 -15.81 33.30
N ARG A 454 -27.27 -16.62 32.26
CA ARG A 454 -26.62 -17.93 32.15
C ARG A 454 -25.13 -17.76 31.84
N GLU A 455 -24.28 -18.26 32.72
CA GLU A 455 -22.86 -18.41 32.44
C GLU A 455 -22.64 -19.48 31.36
N ILE A 456 -21.79 -19.16 30.38
CA ILE A 456 -21.49 -20.02 29.23
C ILE A 456 -19.97 -20.17 29.03
N SER A 457 -19.18 -19.85 30.03
CA SER A 457 -17.70 -19.92 29.95
C SER A 457 -17.21 -21.34 29.68
N GLU A 458 -17.95 -22.36 30.15
CA GLU A 458 -17.67 -23.79 29.91
C GLU A 458 -17.58 -24.18 28.45
N PHE A 459 -18.23 -23.44 27.56
CA PHE A 459 -18.17 -23.64 26.09
C PHE A 459 -16.92 -23.06 25.47
N GLY A 460 -16.10 -22.29 26.20
CA GLY A 460 -14.88 -21.66 25.72
C GLY A 460 -15.09 -20.48 24.76
N GLY A 461 -16.33 -20.21 24.30
CA GLY A 461 -16.64 -19.12 23.41
C GLY A 461 -18.08 -19.09 22.90
N TRP A 462 -18.45 -17.97 22.29
CA TRP A 462 -19.81 -17.72 21.78
C TRP A 462 -20.24 -18.67 20.67
N ARG A 463 -19.33 -18.99 19.72
CA ARG A 463 -19.63 -19.90 18.61
C ARG A 463 -20.01 -21.29 19.10
N ALA A 464 -19.21 -21.86 19.97
CA ALA A 464 -19.44 -23.19 20.52
C ALA A 464 -20.78 -23.26 21.29
N TRP A 465 -21.09 -22.25 22.10
CA TRP A 465 -22.40 -22.18 22.76
C TRP A 465 -23.56 -22.05 21.77
N ARG A 466 -23.42 -21.23 20.72
CA ARG A 466 -24.46 -21.10 19.69
C ARG A 466 -24.72 -22.41 18.95
N SER A 467 -23.66 -23.14 18.59
CA SER A 467 -23.77 -24.44 17.91
C SER A 467 -24.47 -25.48 18.77
N SER A 468 -24.16 -25.57 20.08
CA SER A 468 -24.82 -26.50 21.00
C SER A 468 -26.33 -26.29 21.13
N ARG A 469 -26.82 -25.07 20.84
CA ARG A 469 -28.28 -24.77 20.82
C ARG A 469 -28.97 -25.08 19.51
N GLN A 470 -28.24 -25.25 18.42
CA GLN A 470 -28.81 -25.63 17.12
C GLN A 470 -28.97 -27.16 16.97
N GLU A 471 -28.08 -27.92 17.63
CA GLU A 471 -28.14 -29.40 17.64
C GLU A 471 -29.21 -29.94 18.59
N GLY A 472 -29.77 -29.12 19.48
CA GLY A 472 -30.81 -29.47 20.43
C GLY A 472 -32.23 -29.06 20.01
N ARG A 473 -32.42 -28.68 18.75
CA ARG A 473 -33.70 -28.41 18.11
C ARG A 473 -33.91 -29.39 16.95
#